data_bac0a39626159b9f522cd00848572752
#
_entry.id   bac0a39626159b9f522cd00848572752
#
_cell.length_a   1.000
_cell.length_b   1.000
_cell.length_c   1.000
_cell.angle_alpha   90.00
_cell.angle_beta   90.00
_cell.angle_gamma   90.00
#
_symmetry.space_group_name_H-M   'P 1'
#
loop_
_entity.id
_entity.type
_entity.pdbx_description
1 polymer ?
#
loop_
_entity_poly.entity_id
_entity_poly.type
_entity_poly.pdbx_seq_one_letter_code
_entity_poly.pdbx_strand_id
1 'polypeptide(L)'
;MNSIKCWKCGAEATETRYVEYDGFAMIHMPVSKYSRCYCKRCATEVEEQEKNDRALYIQLKKREMFLKACSILEKQHTDMYEYKEAIEVVEDFVKEHPDKFDSSYEVLAAIVLVHNRIYCKMQHKIGRYQVDFLLPDDCVVLEIDGERHKHKKDYDSERDRKIKSMLGAGWDIIRINTDYLDKNAKKLPEAINKVIDYRETGHVNWRKM
;
A
#
# COMPACT_ATOMS: atom_id res chain seq x y z
N MET A 1 1.86 -25.51 46.62
CA MET A 1 1.37 -24.88 45.38
C MET A 1 2.41 -25.07 44.31
N ASN A 2 2.12 -25.78 43.22
CA ASN A 2 3.09 -25.94 42.11
C ASN A 2 3.22 -24.59 41.39
N SER A 3 4.38 -23.95 41.45
CA SER A 3 4.65 -22.73 40.68
C SER A 3 4.68 -23.05 39.19
N ILE A 4 4.01 -22.23 38.39
CA ILE A 4 4.04 -22.37 36.93
C ILE A 4 5.45 -22.05 36.43
N LYS A 5 5.99 -22.91 35.60
CA LYS A 5 7.35 -22.76 35.06
C LYS A 5 7.37 -21.99 33.75
N CYS A 6 8.41 -21.15 33.60
CA CYS A 6 8.69 -20.45 32.34
C CYS A 6 8.97 -21.46 31.22
N TRP A 7 8.23 -21.33 30.14
CA TRP A 7 8.36 -22.24 28.99
C TRP A 7 9.77 -22.20 28.35
N LYS A 8 10.46 -21.04 28.41
CA LYS A 8 11.76 -20.85 27.77
C LYS A 8 12.94 -21.28 28.64
N CYS A 9 12.94 -20.98 29.94
CA CYS A 9 14.09 -21.18 30.81
C CYS A 9 13.84 -22.02 32.08
N GLY A 10 12.61 -22.45 32.31
CA GLY A 10 12.23 -23.25 33.48
C GLY A 10 12.16 -22.50 34.80
N ALA A 11 12.48 -21.21 34.90
CA ALA A 11 12.32 -20.39 36.08
C ALA A 11 10.83 -20.21 36.43
N GLU A 12 10.53 -19.61 37.58
CA GLU A 12 9.15 -19.28 37.95
C GLU A 12 8.56 -18.28 36.93
N ALA A 13 7.38 -18.60 36.38
CA ALA A 13 6.70 -17.76 35.40
C ALA A 13 5.85 -16.70 36.15
N THR A 14 5.94 -15.47 35.68
CA THR A 14 5.21 -14.31 36.20
C THR A 14 4.22 -13.72 35.20
N GLU A 15 4.34 -14.08 33.91
CA GLU A 15 3.52 -13.54 32.83
C GLU A 15 2.99 -14.66 31.94
N THR A 16 1.73 -14.50 31.51
CA THR A 16 1.12 -15.37 30.49
C THR A 16 0.96 -14.60 29.21
N ARG A 17 1.49 -15.11 28.11
CA ARG A 17 1.34 -14.53 26.77
C ARG A 17 0.61 -15.48 25.85
N TYR A 18 -0.25 -14.90 25.03
CA TYR A 18 -0.83 -15.60 23.90
C TYR A 18 0.17 -15.55 22.74
N VAL A 19 0.61 -16.71 22.29
CA VAL A 19 1.46 -16.82 21.11
C VAL A 19 0.56 -16.91 19.89
N GLU A 20 0.49 -15.82 19.13
CA GLU A 20 -0.24 -15.80 17.85
C GLU A 20 0.60 -16.32 16.69
N TYR A 21 1.90 -16.52 16.90
CA TYR A 21 2.87 -16.81 15.86
C TYR A 21 3.80 -17.94 16.27
N ASP A 22 3.69 -19.07 15.63
CA ASP A 22 4.80 -19.99 15.43
C ASP A 22 5.46 -19.63 14.11
N GLY A 23 6.77 -19.38 14.06
CA GLY A 23 7.50 -18.91 12.86
C GLY A 23 7.32 -19.80 11.61
N PHE A 24 6.69 -20.97 11.76
CA PHE A 24 6.24 -21.85 10.69
C PHE A 24 4.85 -21.54 10.14
N ALA A 25 4.04 -20.73 10.81
CA ALA A 25 2.66 -20.41 10.41
C ALA A 25 2.56 -19.44 9.23
N MET A 26 3.66 -19.00 8.66
CA MET A 26 3.68 -18.20 7.43
C MET A 26 3.24 -18.97 6.18
N ILE A 27 3.03 -20.29 6.26
CA ILE A 27 2.61 -21.11 5.14
C ILE A 27 1.28 -21.82 5.51
N HIS A 28 0.15 -21.13 5.33
CA HIS A 28 -1.21 -21.71 5.21
C HIS A 28 -1.71 -22.69 6.29
N MET A 29 -1.21 -22.64 7.51
CA MET A 29 -1.76 -23.45 8.60
C MET A 29 -2.70 -22.61 9.49
N PRO A 30 -3.81 -23.18 9.98
CA PRO A 30 -4.67 -22.47 10.94
C PRO A 30 -3.88 -22.18 12.22
N VAL A 31 -3.81 -20.90 12.59
CA VAL A 31 -3.13 -20.44 13.79
C VAL A 31 -3.81 -21.05 15.01
N SER A 32 -3.19 -22.03 15.65
CA SER A 32 -3.63 -22.51 16.95
C SER A 32 -3.18 -21.47 18.00
N LYS A 33 -4.12 -20.70 18.51
CA LYS A 33 -3.87 -19.79 19.63
C LYS A 33 -3.60 -20.63 20.90
N TYR A 34 -2.38 -20.60 21.40
CA TYR A 34 -2.05 -21.20 22.68
C TYR A 34 -1.36 -20.20 23.59
N SER A 35 -1.55 -20.33 24.90
CA SER A 35 -0.92 -19.48 25.89
C SER A 35 0.35 -20.15 26.42
N ARG A 36 1.42 -19.38 26.55
CA ARG A 36 2.66 -19.80 27.21
C ARG A 36 2.97 -18.91 28.41
N CYS A 37 3.51 -19.50 29.45
CA CYS A 37 3.92 -18.74 30.63
C CYS A 37 5.43 -18.47 30.56
N TYR A 38 5.83 -17.24 30.88
CA TYR A 38 7.21 -16.78 30.84
C TYR A 38 7.58 -16.09 32.17
N CYS A 39 8.84 -16.15 32.57
CA CYS A 39 9.37 -15.19 33.52
C CYS A 39 9.55 -13.82 32.83
N LYS A 40 9.60 -12.74 33.62
CA LYS A 40 9.67 -11.37 33.09
C LYS A 40 10.75 -11.17 32.02
N ARG A 41 11.97 -11.68 32.27
CA ARG A 41 13.08 -11.57 31.32
C ARG A 41 12.78 -12.27 29.99
N CYS A 42 12.32 -13.52 30.03
CA CYS A 42 12.01 -14.26 28.82
C CYS A 42 10.79 -13.71 28.07
N ALA A 43 9.82 -13.11 28.77
CA ALA A 43 8.71 -12.43 28.16
C ALA A 43 9.16 -11.21 27.30
N THR A 44 10.10 -10.41 27.83
CA THR A 44 10.68 -9.28 27.11
C THR A 44 11.48 -9.74 25.87
N GLU A 45 12.32 -10.78 26.02
CA GLU A 45 13.08 -11.33 24.90
C GLU A 45 12.19 -11.89 23.79
N VAL A 46 11.08 -12.56 24.13
CA VAL A 46 10.12 -13.07 23.17
C VAL A 46 9.41 -11.92 22.45
N GLU A 47 9.01 -10.88 23.18
CA GLU A 47 8.37 -9.69 22.59
C GLU A 47 9.28 -8.97 21.59
N GLU A 48 10.55 -8.84 21.91
CA GLU A 48 11.53 -8.21 21.02
C GLU A 48 11.75 -9.06 19.76
N GLN A 49 11.83 -10.38 19.92
CA GLN A 49 11.93 -11.30 18.78
C GLN A 49 10.71 -11.23 17.88
N GLU A 50 9.49 -11.24 18.43
CA GLU A 50 8.24 -11.12 17.67
C GLU A 50 8.16 -9.79 16.90
N LYS A 51 8.62 -8.68 17.49
CA LYS A 51 8.70 -7.38 16.81
C LYS A 51 9.66 -7.41 15.63
N ASN A 52 10.83 -8.03 15.81
CA ASN A 52 11.84 -8.14 14.75
C ASN A 52 11.35 -9.04 13.61
N ASP A 53 10.75 -10.19 13.91
CA ASP A 53 10.20 -11.12 12.93
C ASP A 53 9.07 -10.46 12.12
N ARG A 54 8.20 -9.69 12.79
CA ARG A 54 7.14 -8.93 12.13
C ARG A 54 7.69 -7.83 11.23
N ALA A 55 8.71 -7.10 11.67
CA ALA A 55 9.37 -6.08 10.86
C ALA A 55 9.99 -6.68 9.60
N LEU A 56 10.72 -7.78 9.74
CA LEU A 56 11.30 -8.51 8.62
C LEU A 56 10.24 -9.01 7.63
N TYR A 57 9.13 -9.57 8.13
CA TYR A 57 8.01 -10.00 7.30
C TYR A 57 7.43 -8.85 6.46
N ILE A 58 7.22 -7.69 7.09
CA ILE A 58 6.71 -6.51 6.38
C ILE A 58 7.70 -6.09 5.28
N GLN A 59 8.99 -6.03 5.56
CA GLN A 59 10.01 -5.69 4.57
C GLN A 59 10.02 -6.65 3.38
N LEU A 60 9.98 -7.95 3.63
CA LEU A 60 9.95 -8.97 2.58
C LEU A 60 8.69 -8.85 1.71
N LYS A 61 7.53 -8.64 2.33
CA LYS A 61 6.27 -8.43 1.61
C LYS A 61 6.31 -7.18 0.74
N LYS A 62 6.86 -6.06 1.25
CA LYS A 62 6.98 -4.82 0.47
C LYS A 62 7.95 -4.97 -0.69
N ARG A 63 9.06 -5.67 -0.49
CA ARG A 63 9.98 -6.01 -1.58
C ARG A 63 9.32 -6.85 -2.67
N GLU A 64 8.53 -7.85 -2.29
CA GLU A 64 7.77 -8.67 -3.25
C GLU A 64 6.78 -7.83 -4.05
N MET A 65 6.04 -6.94 -3.40
CA MET A 65 5.13 -6.00 -4.06
C MET A 65 5.86 -5.10 -5.06
N PHE A 66 7.01 -4.56 -4.69
CA PHE A 66 7.84 -3.73 -5.55
C PHE A 66 8.35 -4.50 -6.79
N LEU A 67 8.91 -5.69 -6.59
CA LEU A 67 9.37 -6.53 -7.69
C LEU A 67 8.23 -6.91 -8.64
N LYS A 68 7.04 -7.17 -8.11
CA LYS A 68 5.85 -7.42 -8.92
C LYS A 68 5.45 -6.20 -9.75
N ALA A 69 5.52 -5.00 -9.20
CA ALA A 69 5.26 -3.76 -9.94
C ALA A 69 6.23 -3.59 -11.12
N CYS A 70 7.52 -3.78 -10.89
CA CYS A 70 8.54 -3.75 -11.94
C CYS A 70 8.28 -4.82 -13.02
N SER A 71 7.92 -6.04 -12.62
CA SER A 71 7.61 -7.12 -13.57
C SER A 71 6.37 -6.81 -14.44
N ILE A 72 5.35 -6.13 -13.90
CA ILE A 72 4.19 -5.70 -14.69
C ILE A 72 4.62 -4.66 -15.73
N LEU A 73 5.46 -3.69 -15.32
CA LEU A 73 5.96 -2.66 -16.22
C LEU A 73 6.83 -3.25 -17.35
N GLU A 74 7.70 -4.18 -17.02
CA GLU A 74 8.55 -4.89 -17.99
C GLU A 74 7.73 -5.69 -19.01
N LYS A 75 6.69 -6.38 -18.59
CA LYS A 75 5.77 -7.14 -19.47
C LYS A 75 5.05 -6.23 -20.49
N GLN A 76 4.93 -4.95 -20.23
CA GLN A 76 4.36 -3.97 -21.16
C GLN A 76 5.38 -3.44 -22.17
N HIS A 77 6.48 -4.18 -22.39
CA HIS A 77 7.57 -3.81 -23.31
C HIS A 77 8.14 -2.40 -23.02
N THR A 78 8.28 -2.09 -21.73
CA THR A 78 8.85 -0.82 -21.29
C THR A 78 10.37 -0.91 -21.30
N ASP A 79 11.03 0.14 -21.81
CA ASP A 79 12.45 0.29 -21.61
C ASP A 79 12.72 0.62 -20.12
N MET A 80 13.13 -0.39 -19.36
CA MET A 80 13.36 -0.26 -17.93
C MET A 80 14.51 0.69 -17.61
N TYR A 81 15.40 0.96 -18.58
CA TYR A 81 16.48 1.91 -18.40
C TYR A 81 15.95 3.35 -18.28
N GLU A 82 14.95 3.71 -19.09
CA GLU A 82 14.29 5.02 -19.00
C GLU A 82 13.59 5.22 -17.64
N TYR A 83 13.12 4.15 -17.02
CA TYR A 83 12.44 4.18 -15.73
C TYR A 83 13.38 4.06 -14.53
N LYS A 84 14.69 3.89 -14.73
CA LYS A 84 15.65 3.59 -13.67
C LYS A 84 15.58 4.57 -12.50
N GLU A 85 15.64 5.88 -12.78
CA GLU A 85 15.58 6.92 -11.75
C GLU A 85 14.27 6.85 -10.94
N ALA A 86 13.14 6.69 -11.62
CA ALA A 86 11.84 6.57 -10.97
C ALA A 86 11.71 5.29 -10.12
N ILE A 87 12.29 4.19 -10.59
CA ILE A 87 12.33 2.92 -9.87
C ILE A 87 13.15 3.08 -8.57
N GLU A 88 14.32 3.70 -8.64
CA GLU A 88 15.18 3.95 -7.48
C GLU A 88 14.47 4.83 -6.44
N VAL A 89 13.86 5.94 -6.86
CA VAL A 89 13.12 6.84 -5.98
C VAL A 89 11.96 6.14 -5.28
N VAL A 90 11.18 5.34 -6.01
CA VAL A 90 10.03 4.63 -5.42
C VAL A 90 10.49 3.45 -4.54
N GLU A 91 11.56 2.77 -4.92
CA GLU A 91 12.15 1.71 -4.09
C GLU A 91 12.59 2.24 -2.72
N ASP A 92 13.27 3.38 -2.69
CA ASP A 92 13.71 4.01 -1.46
C ASP A 92 12.51 4.48 -0.62
N PHE A 93 11.49 5.07 -1.26
CA PHE A 93 10.25 5.41 -0.56
C PHE A 93 9.57 4.20 0.09
N VAL A 94 9.49 3.06 -0.61
CA VAL A 94 8.92 1.82 -0.08
C VAL A 94 9.74 1.27 1.10
N LYS A 95 11.06 1.38 1.07
CA LYS A 95 11.96 0.96 2.16
C LYS A 95 11.80 1.84 3.39
N GLU A 96 11.73 3.17 3.20
CA GLU A 96 11.62 4.14 4.29
C GLU A 96 10.21 4.16 4.92
N HIS A 97 9.19 3.82 4.15
CA HIS A 97 7.78 3.86 4.55
C HIS A 97 7.08 2.51 4.37
N PRO A 98 7.46 1.47 5.14
CA PRO A 98 6.89 0.13 4.98
C PRO A 98 5.41 0.03 5.36
N ASP A 99 4.84 1.04 6.00
CA ASP A 99 3.41 1.18 6.31
C ASP A 99 2.58 1.73 5.14
N LYS A 100 3.25 2.22 4.08
CA LYS A 100 2.61 2.76 2.88
C LYS A 100 2.44 1.69 1.82
N PHE A 101 1.62 1.97 0.83
CA PHE A 101 1.23 1.09 -0.26
C PHE A 101 0.68 -0.27 0.19
N ASP A 102 -0.50 -0.59 -0.24
CA ASP A 102 -1.16 -1.86 0.06
C ASP A 102 -1.15 -2.83 -1.13
N SER A 103 -0.79 -2.35 -2.32
CA SER A 103 -0.77 -3.14 -3.54
C SER A 103 0.43 -2.83 -4.45
N SER A 104 0.82 -3.82 -5.26
CA SER A 104 1.82 -3.66 -6.32
C SER A 104 1.38 -2.69 -7.42
N TYR A 105 0.08 -2.46 -7.59
CA TYR A 105 -0.43 -1.51 -8.56
C TYR A 105 -0.30 -0.07 -8.11
N GLU A 106 -0.38 0.20 -6.80
CA GLU A 106 -0.05 1.52 -6.25
C GLU A 106 1.45 1.82 -6.44
N VAL A 107 2.33 0.85 -6.18
CA VAL A 107 3.77 0.98 -6.46
C VAL A 107 4.03 1.23 -7.95
N LEU A 108 3.35 0.50 -8.83
CA LEU A 108 3.42 0.68 -10.28
C LEU A 108 3.00 2.09 -10.71
N ALA A 109 1.87 2.56 -10.18
CA ALA A 109 1.39 3.91 -10.44
C ALA A 109 2.40 4.97 -9.96
N ALA A 110 2.98 4.80 -8.77
CA ALA A 110 4.03 5.67 -8.24
C ALA A 110 5.24 5.75 -9.19
N ILE A 111 5.74 4.61 -9.68
CA ILE A 111 6.86 4.57 -10.64
C ILE A 111 6.52 5.36 -11.91
N VAL A 112 5.32 5.17 -12.45
CA VAL A 112 4.90 5.87 -13.67
C VAL A 112 4.74 7.38 -13.45
N LEU A 113 4.15 7.79 -12.32
CA LEU A 113 3.99 9.21 -11.98
C LEU A 113 5.37 9.90 -11.83
N VAL A 114 6.29 9.29 -11.08
CA VAL A 114 7.65 9.82 -10.88
C VAL A 114 8.41 9.89 -12.21
N HIS A 115 8.35 8.85 -13.03
CA HIS A 115 8.98 8.84 -14.36
C HIS A 115 8.49 10.00 -15.25
N ASN A 116 7.20 10.29 -15.21
CA ASN A 116 6.60 11.39 -16.00
C ASN A 116 6.69 12.76 -15.28
N ARG A 117 7.43 12.85 -14.17
CA ARG A 117 7.64 14.07 -13.39
C ARG A 117 6.33 14.70 -12.91
N ILE A 118 5.30 13.89 -12.69
CA ILE A 118 4.03 14.33 -12.12
C ILE A 118 4.22 14.39 -10.61
N TYR A 119 4.17 15.61 -10.06
CA TYR A 119 4.30 15.79 -8.63
C TYR A 119 3.11 15.20 -7.89
N CYS A 120 3.37 14.26 -6.98
CA CYS A 120 2.34 13.63 -6.17
C CYS A 120 2.79 13.42 -4.73
N LYS A 121 1.84 13.50 -3.79
CA LYS A 121 2.03 13.06 -2.41
C LYS A 121 1.44 11.66 -2.28
N MET A 122 2.31 10.68 -2.08
CA MET A 122 1.94 9.26 -1.99
C MET A 122 1.31 8.96 -0.63
N GLN A 123 0.23 8.17 -0.61
CA GLN A 123 -0.46 7.72 0.60
C GLN A 123 -0.78 8.88 1.54
N HIS A 124 -1.38 9.93 0.98
CA HIS A 124 -1.60 11.19 1.69
C HIS A 124 -2.87 11.15 2.54
N LYS A 125 -2.80 11.77 3.73
CA LYS A 125 -3.96 11.90 4.63
C LYS A 125 -4.68 13.22 4.41
N ILE A 126 -5.99 13.14 4.18
CA ILE A 126 -6.93 14.26 4.09
C ILE A 126 -7.93 14.10 5.23
N GLY A 127 -7.74 14.83 6.32
CA GLY A 127 -8.49 14.60 7.54
C GLY A 127 -8.30 13.17 8.05
N ARG A 128 -9.39 12.41 8.14
CA ARG A 128 -9.35 10.99 8.57
C ARG A 128 -9.18 10.00 7.40
N TYR A 129 -9.22 10.49 6.16
CA TYR A 129 -9.13 9.66 4.97
C TYR A 129 -7.69 9.59 4.47
N GLN A 130 -7.29 8.43 3.98
CA GLN A 130 -6.04 8.23 3.26
C GLN A 130 -6.37 8.01 1.79
N VAL A 131 -5.63 8.67 0.90
CA VAL A 131 -5.74 8.55 -0.55
C VAL A 131 -4.43 8.03 -1.11
N ASP A 132 -4.45 7.29 -2.22
CA ASP A 132 -3.24 6.68 -2.77
C ASP A 132 -2.29 7.76 -3.27
N PHE A 133 -2.80 8.73 -4.03
CA PHE A 133 -2.02 9.86 -4.52
C PHE A 133 -2.82 11.15 -4.48
N LEU A 134 -2.18 12.20 -3.99
CA LEU A 134 -2.67 13.57 -4.13
C LEU A 134 -1.76 14.29 -5.11
N LEU A 135 -2.33 14.82 -6.20
CA LEU A 135 -1.66 15.59 -7.25
C LEU A 135 -2.03 17.08 -7.08
N PRO A 136 -1.27 17.86 -6.32
CA PRO A 136 -1.68 19.23 -5.97
C PRO A 136 -1.71 20.18 -7.16
N ASP A 137 -0.76 20.05 -8.09
CA ASP A 137 -0.64 20.92 -9.25
C ASP A 137 -1.81 20.76 -10.22
N ASP A 138 -2.38 19.55 -10.26
CA ASP A 138 -3.51 19.19 -11.11
C ASP A 138 -4.86 19.27 -10.40
N CYS A 139 -4.87 19.50 -9.07
CA CYS A 139 -6.08 19.41 -8.23
C CYS A 139 -6.79 18.05 -8.38
N VAL A 140 -6.03 16.95 -8.36
CA VAL A 140 -6.52 15.58 -8.54
C VAL A 140 -6.16 14.70 -7.34
N VAL A 141 -7.12 13.92 -6.90
CA VAL A 141 -6.92 12.73 -6.07
C VAL A 141 -6.98 11.52 -6.99
N LEU A 142 -5.92 10.71 -7.01
CA LEU A 142 -5.87 9.48 -7.79
C LEU A 142 -5.91 8.28 -6.84
N GLU A 143 -6.81 7.36 -7.09
CA GLU A 143 -6.98 6.10 -6.37
C GLU A 143 -6.86 4.90 -7.31
N ILE A 144 -6.25 3.83 -6.83
CA ILE A 144 -6.04 2.59 -7.57
C ILE A 144 -7.03 1.55 -7.07
N ASP A 145 -8.08 1.30 -7.84
CA ASP A 145 -9.16 0.41 -7.46
C ASP A 145 -8.94 -1.03 -7.95
N GLY A 146 -8.92 -1.97 -6.99
CA GLY A 146 -8.98 -3.41 -7.27
C GLY A 146 -10.42 -3.90 -7.49
N GLU A 147 -10.57 -5.11 -8.06
CA GLU A 147 -11.89 -5.72 -8.34
C GLU A 147 -12.83 -5.85 -7.12
N ARG A 148 -12.29 -5.88 -5.90
CA ARG A 148 -13.07 -6.07 -4.66
C ARG A 148 -13.97 -4.90 -4.29
N HIS A 149 -13.83 -3.74 -4.93
CA HIS A 149 -14.55 -2.50 -4.58
C HIS A 149 -15.89 -2.30 -5.29
N LYS A 150 -16.32 -3.24 -6.15
CA LYS A 150 -17.55 -3.12 -6.97
C LYS A 150 -18.86 -3.01 -6.16
N HIS A 151 -18.84 -3.22 -4.84
CA HIS A 151 -20.06 -3.32 -4.01
C HIS A 151 -20.28 -2.20 -2.98
N LYS A 152 -19.49 -1.11 -2.98
CA LYS A 152 -19.57 -0.05 -1.96
C LYS A 152 -19.94 1.34 -2.49
N LYS A 153 -20.71 1.43 -3.57
CA LYS A 153 -21.00 2.70 -4.28
C LYS A 153 -21.50 3.84 -3.39
N ASP A 154 -22.37 3.57 -2.44
CA ASP A 154 -22.96 4.64 -1.60
C ASP A 154 -21.96 5.18 -0.58
N TYR A 155 -21.15 4.30 0.03
CA TYR A 155 -20.10 4.69 0.96
C TYR A 155 -19.00 5.50 0.27
N ASP A 156 -18.61 5.07 -0.93
CA ASP A 156 -17.57 5.74 -1.72
C ASP A 156 -18.03 7.14 -2.14
N SER A 157 -19.29 7.31 -2.51
CA SER A 157 -19.86 8.62 -2.88
C SER A 157 -19.86 9.61 -1.70
N GLU A 158 -20.14 9.15 -0.48
CA GLU A 158 -20.09 10.00 0.72
C GLU A 158 -18.65 10.37 1.09
N ARG A 159 -17.72 9.40 1.00
CA ARG A 159 -16.28 9.60 1.20
C ARG A 159 -15.74 10.66 0.23
N ASP A 160 -16.05 10.52 -1.05
CA ASP A 160 -15.61 11.44 -2.10
C ASP A 160 -16.12 12.87 -1.87
N ARG A 161 -17.40 13.00 -1.52
CA ARG A 161 -17.97 14.31 -1.19
C ARG A 161 -17.26 14.96 -0.01
N LYS A 162 -16.91 14.20 1.03
CA LYS A 162 -16.18 14.69 2.19
C LYS A 162 -14.75 15.09 1.84
N ILE A 163 -14.03 14.28 1.04
CA ILE A 163 -12.68 14.61 0.56
C ILE A 163 -12.72 15.89 -0.27
N LYS A 164 -13.62 16.00 -1.26
CA LYS A 164 -13.79 17.21 -2.07
C LYS A 164 -14.14 18.44 -1.22
N SER A 165 -14.98 18.28 -0.20
CA SER A 165 -15.32 19.37 0.72
C SER A 165 -14.12 19.89 1.52
N MET A 166 -13.16 19.03 1.87
CA MET A 166 -11.95 19.42 2.59
C MET A 166 -10.89 20.05 1.67
N LEU A 167 -10.80 19.60 0.44
CA LEU A 167 -9.82 20.09 -0.53
C LEU A 167 -10.28 21.38 -1.22
N GLY A 168 -11.59 21.61 -1.30
CA GLY A 168 -12.19 22.78 -1.95
C GLY A 168 -12.72 22.50 -3.35
N ALA A 169 -13.30 23.55 -3.94
CA ALA A 169 -13.84 23.47 -5.31
C ALA A 169 -12.68 23.30 -6.33
N GLY A 170 -12.93 22.53 -7.38
CA GLY A 170 -11.97 22.30 -8.46
C GLY A 170 -11.15 21.02 -8.30
N TRP A 171 -11.30 20.26 -7.22
CA TRP A 171 -10.66 18.96 -7.05
C TRP A 171 -11.50 17.84 -7.65
N ASP A 172 -10.82 16.95 -8.36
CA ASP A 172 -11.41 15.72 -8.88
C ASP A 172 -10.82 14.46 -8.22
N ILE A 173 -11.64 13.42 -8.18
CA ILE A 173 -11.20 12.09 -7.73
C ILE A 173 -11.26 11.16 -8.92
N ILE A 174 -10.11 10.65 -9.31
CA ILE A 174 -9.93 9.71 -10.41
C ILE A 174 -9.69 8.33 -9.84
N ARG A 175 -10.43 7.33 -10.30
CA ARG A 175 -10.19 5.93 -9.96
C ARG A 175 -9.72 5.17 -11.18
N ILE A 176 -8.55 4.55 -11.04
CA ILE A 176 -7.95 3.72 -12.09
C ILE A 176 -8.04 2.27 -11.65
N ASN A 177 -8.70 1.45 -12.46
CA ASN A 177 -8.80 0.03 -12.20
C ASN A 177 -7.44 -0.67 -12.38
N THR A 178 -7.13 -1.64 -11.52
CA THR A 178 -5.90 -2.46 -11.61
C THR A 178 -5.77 -3.18 -12.94
N ASP A 179 -6.88 -3.62 -13.57
CA ASP A 179 -6.86 -4.25 -14.89
C ASP A 179 -6.39 -3.30 -15.99
N TYR A 180 -6.67 -2.00 -15.85
CA TYR A 180 -6.15 -0.99 -16.77
C TYR A 180 -4.65 -0.83 -16.61
N LEU A 181 -4.15 -0.72 -15.39
CA LEU A 181 -2.72 -0.60 -15.11
C LEU A 181 -1.94 -1.84 -15.53
N ASP A 182 -2.52 -3.03 -15.38
CA ASP A 182 -1.88 -4.28 -15.80
C ASP A 182 -1.56 -4.30 -17.31
N LYS A 183 -2.32 -3.58 -18.11
CA LYS A 183 -2.18 -3.54 -19.56
C LYS A 183 -1.60 -2.22 -20.10
N ASN A 184 -1.81 -1.12 -19.40
CA ASN A 184 -1.61 0.23 -19.92
C ASN A 184 -0.97 1.18 -18.90
N ALA A 185 -0.09 0.71 -18.00
CA ALA A 185 0.49 1.57 -16.96
C ALA A 185 1.12 2.83 -17.52
N LYS A 186 1.83 2.74 -18.64
CA LYS A 186 2.48 3.88 -19.32
C LYS A 186 1.50 4.96 -19.76
N LYS A 187 0.23 4.63 -19.95
CA LYS A 187 -0.82 5.58 -20.35
C LYS A 187 -1.52 6.25 -19.16
N LEU A 188 -1.07 6.00 -17.93
CA LEU A 188 -1.63 6.64 -16.76
C LEU A 188 -1.62 8.18 -16.83
N PRO A 189 -0.53 8.85 -17.27
CA PRO A 189 -0.53 10.30 -17.44
C PRO A 189 -1.58 10.79 -18.44
N GLU A 190 -1.77 10.07 -19.54
CA GLU A 190 -2.79 10.40 -20.54
C GLU A 190 -4.22 10.28 -19.95
N ALA A 191 -4.46 9.28 -19.10
CA ALA A 191 -5.75 9.11 -18.45
C ALA A 191 -6.03 10.24 -17.45
N ILE A 192 -5.02 10.72 -16.71
CA ILE A 192 -5.12 11.87 -15.83
C ILE A 192 -5.41 13.15 -16.62
N ASN A 193 -4.63 13.41 -17.67
CA ASN A 193 -4.79 14.60 -18.52
C ASN A 193 -6.18 14.68 -19.16
N LYS A 194 -6.78 13.56 -19.56
CA LYS A 194 -8.15 13.54 -20.10
C LYS A 194 -9.18 14.06 -19.12
N VAL A 195 -9.03 13.77 -17.82
CA VAL A 195 -9.95 14.27 -16.80
C VAL A 195 -9.75 15.78 -16.59
N ILE A 196 -8.49 16.23 -16.59
CA ILE A 196 -8.13 17.65 -16.48
C ILE A 196 -8.71 18.42 -17.68
N ASP A 197 -8.49 17.95 -18.91
CA ASP A 197 -9.03 18.55 -20.14
C ASP A 197 -10.56 18.63 -20.11
N TYR A 198 -11.23 17.58 -19.62
CA TYR A 198 -12.67 17.58 -19.48
C TYR A 198 -13.17 18.65 -18.50
N ARG A 199 -12.49 18.80 -17.38
CA ARG A 199 -12.81 19.83 -16.38
C ARG A 199 -12.74 21.24 -16.99
N GLU A 200 -11.72 21.48 -17.82
CA GLU A 200 -11.45 22.80 -18.40
C GLU A 200 -12.34 23.12 -19.59
N THR A 201 -12.62 22.15 -20.43
CA THR A 201 -13.28 22.35 -21.73
C THR A 201 -14.75 21.89 -21.75
N GLY A 202 -15.18 21.08 -20.79
CA GLY A 202 -16.50 20.43 -20.80
C GLY A 202 -16.65 19.37 -21.89
N HIS A 203 -15.59 19.02 -22.62
CA HIS A 203 -15.62 18.05 -23.71
C HIS A 203 -14.54 16.99 -23.59
N VAL A 204 -14.93 15.71 -23.62
CA VAL A 204 -14.00 14.58 -23.78
C VAL A 204 -13.89 14.23 -25.26
N ASN A 205 -12.71 14.33 -25.82
CA ASN A 205 -12.45 13.86 -27.18
C ASN A 205 -12.15 12.34 -27.18
N TRP A 206 -13.21 11.52 -27.17
CA TRP A 206 -13.15 10.06 -27.16
C TRP A 206 -12.51 9.43 -28.41
N ARG A 207 -12.25 10.24 -29.47
CA ARG A 207 -11.73 9.74 -30.76
C ARG A 207 -10.22 9.48 -30.80
N LYS A 208 -9.49 9.71 -29.69
CA LYS A 208 -8.03 9.45 -29.59
C LYS A 208 -7.69 8.31 -28.65
N MET A 209 -8.61 7.38 -28.40
CA MET A 209 -8.30 6.12 -27.70
C MET A 209 -7.98 5.02 -28.70
#